data_d804abeb50f976ea3b9c282543d27e97
#
_entry.id   d804abeb50f976ea3b9c282543d27e97
#
_cell.length_a   1.000
_cell.length_b   1.000
_cell.length_c   1.000
_cell.angle_alpha   90.00
_cell.angle_beta   90.00
_cell.angle_gamma   90.00
#
_symmetry.space_group_name_H-M   'P 1'
#
loop_
_entity.id
_entity.type
_entity.pdbx_description
1 polymer ?
#
loop_
_entity_poly.entity_id
_entity_poly.type
_entity_poly.pdbx_seq_one_letter_code
_entity_poly.pdbx_strand_id
1 'polypeptide(L)'
;VGSNFYNTAFSARQLRDNIGKYIGIGISFPLLSGFERFTNQRKLKLNLYRLKNEEELEKQQLYTEIEQTLLSLRAGYTEHQQVLQQLSAETLVLKESERKWEEGLISVFQLMEARNRFISAKAELVRVRLQIEMMMKLEKYYRQGTFL
;
A
#
# COMPACT_ATOMS: atom_id res chain seq x y z
N VAL A 1 47.26 -37.03 -14.51
CA VAL A 1 47.95 -38.11 -15.22
C VAL A 1 46.90 -38.85 -16.05
N GLY A 2 47.01 -38.77 -17.34
CA GLY A 2 46.12 -39.49 -18.27
C GLY A 2 46.91 -40.50 -19.07
N SER A 3 46.31 -41.63 -19.38
CA SER A 3 46.90 -42.65 -20.27
C SER A 3 45.90 -42.90 -21.41
N ASN A 4 46.42 -42.77 -22.65
CA ASN A 4 45.63 -43.05 -23.86
C ASN A 4 46.07 -44.39 -24.44
N PHE A 5 45.14 -45.27 -24.72
CA PHE A 5 45.41 -46.59 -25.38
C PHE A 5 44.98 -46.52 -26.84
N TYR A 6 45.91 -46.71 -27.72
CA TYR A 6 45.66 -46.77 -29.17
C TYR A 6 45.95 -48.20 -29.65
N ASN A 7 45.12 -49.15 -29.46
CA ASN A 7 45.00 -50.32 -30.29
C ASN A 7 43.94 -51.35 -29.91
N THR A 8 43.49 -52.15 -30.84
CA THR A 8 42.45 -53.17 -30.72
C THR A 8 42.90 -54.55 -30.27
N ALA A 9 44.18 -54.78 -30.03
CA ALA A 9 44.75 -56.07 -29.57
C ALA A 9 45.53 -55.88 -28.28
N PHE A 10 45.15 -56.59 -27.23
CA PHE A 10 45.84 -56.56 -25.94
C PHE A 10 47.09 -57.41 -25.94
N SER A 11 48.28 -56.79 -25.95
CA SER A 11 49.52 -57.47 -25.66
C SER A 11 50.36 -56.69 -24.66
N ALA A 12 51.01 -57.36 -23.71
CA ALA A 12 51.80 -56.75 -22.64
C ALA A 12 52.97 -55.88 -23.14
N ARG A 13 53.48 -56.12 -24.38
CA ARG A 13 54.48 -55.27 -25.03
C ARG A 13 53.91 -53.96 -25.52
N GLN A 14 52.73 -53.98 -26.10
CA GLN A 14 52.04 -52.76 -26.58
C GLN A 14 51.58 -51.84 -25.45
N LEU A 15 51.26 -52.41 -24.26
CA LEU A 15 50.92 -51.60 -23.06
C LEU A 15 52.14 -50.73 -22.64
N ARG A 16 53.34 -51.26 -22.77
CA ARG A 16 54.55 -50.54 -22.36
C ARG A 16 54.98 -49.46 -23.36
N ASP A 17 54.73 -49.67 -24.63
CA ASP A 17 55.12 -48.75 -25.71
C ASP A 17 54.09 -47.66 -25.97
N ASN A 18 52.79 -47.84 -25.51
CA ASN A 18 51.72 -46.91 -25.71
C ASN A 18 51.33 -46.13 -24.44
N ILE A 19 52.09 -46.24 -23.33
CA ILE A 19 51.84 -45.44 -22.12
C ILE A 19 52.50 -44.06 -22.30
N GLY A 20 51.79 -43.13 -22.86
CA GLY A 20 52.17 -41.72 -22.83
C GLY A 20 51.76 -41.08 -21.48
N LYS A 21 52.78 -40.63 -20.73
CA LYS A 21 52.54 -39.81 -19.52
C LYS A 21 52.73 -38.38 -19.91
N TYR A 22 51.66 -37.55 -19.68
CA TYR A 22 51.82 -36.13 -19.86
C TYR A 22 51.43 -35.41 -18.52
N ILE A 23 52.16 -34.35 -18.23
CA ILE A 23 51.83 -33.43 -17.12
C ILE A 23 51.57 -32.08 -17.77
N GLY A 24 50.33 -31.60 -17.64
CA GLY A 24 49.94 -30.29 -18.13
C GLY A 24 49.62 -29.36 -16.95
N ILE A 25 50.18 -28.16 -16.98
CA ILE A 25 49.81 -27.07 -16.08
C ILE A 25 48.97 -26.08 -16.89
N GLY A 26 47.68 -25.96 -16.56
CA GLY A 26 46.77 -24.98 -17.16
C GLY A 26 46.62 -23.76 -16.24
N ILE A 27 46.96 -22.58 -16.74
CA ILE A 27 46.72 -21.32 -16.05
C ILE A 27 45.58 -20.62 -16.81
N SER A 28 44.44 -20.46 -16.16
CA SER A 28 43.28 -19.76 -16.71
C SER A 28 43.16 -18.37 -16.09
N PHE A 29 43.32 -17.33 -16.89
CA PHE A 29 43.08 -15.95 -16.48
C PHE A 29 41.78 -15.47 -17.10
N PRO A 30 40.74 -15.18 -16.32
CA PRO A 30 39.52 -14.58 -16.82
C PRO A 30 39.74 -13.07 -17.09
N LEU A 31 40.21 -12.74 -18.28
CA LEU A 31 40.52 -11.37 -18.71
C LEU A 31 39.29 -10.45 -18.73
N LEU A 32 38.07 -11.01 -18.83
CA LEU A 32 36.81 -10.25 -18.93
C LEU A 32 36.06 -10.07 -17.59
N SER A 33 36.47 -10.74 -16.51
CA SER A 33 35.81 -10.63 -15.22
C SER A 33 35.96 -9.24 -14.55
N GLY A 34 36.97 -8.47 -14.97
CA GLY A 34 37.13 -7.07 -14.51
C GLY A 34 36.02 -6.14 -14.98
N PHE A 35 35.53 -6.33 -16.20
CA PHE A 35 34.41 -5.54 -16.76
C PHE A 35 33.08 -5.86 -16.07
N GLU A 36 32.83 -7.11 -15.73
CA GLU A 36 31.62 -7.51 -14.99
C GLU A 36 31.57 -6.88 -13.58
N ARG A 37 32.70 -6.88 -12.87
CA ARG A 37 32.79 -6.25 -11.55
C ARG A 37 32.50 -4.74 -11.62
N PHE A 38 33.08 -4.07 -12.61
CA PHE A 38 32.88 -2.63 -12.81
C PHE A 38 31.45 -2.31 -13.23
N THR A 39 30.85 -3.11 -14.09
CA THR A 39 29.46 -2.97 -14.51
C THR A 39 28.50 -3.25 -13.35
N ASN A 40 28.76 -4.27 -12.53
CA ASN A 40 27.97 -4.59 -11.35
C ASN A 40 28.06 -3.48 -10.28
N GLN A 41 29.23 -2.90 -10.08
CA GLN A 41 29.41 -1.74 -9.20
C GLN A 41 28.59 -0.53 -9.67
N ARG A 42 28.55 -0.24 -10.97
CA ARG A 42 27.71 0.83 -11.54
C ARG A 42 26.23 0.53 -11.37
N LYS A 43 25.80 -0.71 -11.63
CA LYS A 43 24.40 -1.15 -11.40
C LYS A 43 23.99 -0.99 -9.95
N LEU A 44 24.86 -1.38 -9.00
CA LEU A 44 24.57 -1.22 -7.56
C LEU A 44 24.46 0.25 -7.16
N LYS A 45 25.33 1.13 -7.69
CA LYS A 45 25.21 2.57 -7.44
C LYS A 45 23.90 3.16 -8.00
N LEU A 46 23.53 2.79 -9.22
CA LEU A 46 22.25 3.21 -9.82
C LEU A 46 21.05 2.71 -9.02
N ASN A 47 21.08 1.47 -8.56
CA ASN A 47 20.04 0.92 -7.69
C ASN A 47 19.95 1.68 -6.34
N LEU A 48 21.09 2.06 -5.77
CA LEU A 48 21.12 2.85 -4.54
C LEU A 48 20.51 4.25 -4.75
N TYR A 49 20.79 4.92 -5.86
CA TYR A 49 20.16 6.19 -6.21
C TYR A 49 18.65 6.02 -6.44
N ARG A 50 18.24 4.95 -7.12
CA ARG A 50 16.84 4.63 -7.33
C ARG A 50 16.11 4.43 -6.00
N LEU A 51 16.67 3.62 -5.09
CA LEU A 51 16.08 3.38 -3.77
C LEU A 51 15.99 4.66 -2.93
N LYS A 52 16.99 5.55 -3.00
CA LYS A 52 16.92 6.86 -2.34
C LYS A 52 15.81 7.74 -2.89
N ASN A 53 15.63 7.75 -4.20
CA ASN A 53 14.54 8.52 -4.83
C ASN A 53 13.18 7.92 -4.50
N GLU A 54 13.05 6.58 -4.44
CA GLU A 54 11.85 5.88 -4.01
C GLU A 54 11.53 6.21 -2.54
N GLU A 55 12.52 6.19 -1.65
CA GLU A 55 12.36 6.60 -0.24
C GLU A 55 11.86 8.05 -0.11
N GLU A 56 12.42 8.96 -0.89
CA GLU A 56 11.98 10.37 -0.87
C GLU A 56 10.58 10.55 -1.42
N LEU A 57 10.22 9.80 -2.46
CA LEU A 57 8.87 9.79 -3.01
C LEU A 57 7.84 9.27 -1.98
N GLU A 58 8.16 8.16 -1.30
CA GLU A 58 7.32 7.60 -0.24
C GLU A 58 7.13 8.59 0.92
N LYS A 59 8.18 9.31 1.33
CA LYS A 59 8.08 10.38 2.32
C LYS A 59 7.11 11.49 1.88
N GLN A 60 7.23 11.94 0.64
CA GLN A 60 6.35 12.99 0.10
C GLN A 60 4.89 12.51 0.04
N GLN A 61 4.65 11.25 -0.36
CA GLN A 61 3.32 10.66 -0.36
C GLN A 61 2.74 10.61 1.06
N LEU A 62 3.53 10.15 2.04
CA LEU A 62 3.11 10.11 3.43
C LEU A 62 2.77 11.51 3.98
N TYR A 63 3.57 12.53 3.69
CA TYR A 63 3.26 13.91 4.05
C TYR A 63 1.94 14.39 3.45
N THR A 64 1.70 14.09 2.18
CA THR A 64 0.45 14.44 1.49
C THR A 64 -0.75 13.74 2.12
N GLU A 65 -0.64 12.46 2.48
CA GLU A 65 -1.69 11.71 3.16
C GLU A 65 -2.01 12.27 4.55
N ILE A 66 -0.99 12.66 5.32
CA ILE A 66 -1.17 13.29 6.62
C ILE A 66 -1.90 14.63 6.47
N GLU A 67 -1.48 15.48 5.54
CA GLU A 67 -2.14 16.76 5.28
C GLU A 67 -3.60 16.59 4.84
N GLN A 68 -3.86 15.65 3.92
CA GLN A 68 -5.22 15.32 3.49
C GLN A 68 -6.08 14.82 4.66
N THR A 69 -5.52 14.00 5.54
CA THR A 69 -6.23 13.50 6.74
C THR A 69 -6.59 14.65 7.69
N LEU A 70 -5.67 15.58 7.92
CA LEU A 70 -5.91 16.75 8.77
C LEU A 70 -6.97 17.70 8.16
N LEU A 71 -6.91 17.94 6.85
CA LEU A 71 -7.92 18.76 6.14
C LEU A 71 -9.29 18.08 6.19
N SER A 72 -9.35 16.79 5.95
CA SER A 72 -10.58 15.99 6.02
C SER A 72 -11.16 15.98 7.44
N LEU A 73 -10.31 15.93 8.47
CA LEU A 73 -10.75 16.01 9.86
C LEU A 73 -11.40 17.38 10.16
N ARG A 74 -10.78 18.48 9.70
CA ARG A 74 -11.35 19.83 9.85
C ARG A 74 -12.67 19.98 9.11
N ALA A 75 -12.73 19.50 7.87
CA ALA A 75 -13.97 19.49 7.09
C ALA A 75 -15.06 18.66 7.77
N GLY A 76 -14.72 17.50 8.33
CA GLY A 76 -15.64 16.66 9.08
C GLY A 76 -16.24 17.35 10.31
N TYR A 77 -15.46 18.11 11.06
CA TYR A 77 -16.00 18.91 12.17
C TYR A 77 -16.99 19.98 11.72
N THR A 78 -16.71 20.66 10.60
CA THR A 78 -17.62 21.65 10.02
C THR A 78 -18.91 20.98 9.53
N GLU A 79 -18.79 19.85 8.83
CA GLU A 79 -19.92 19.04 8.37
C GLU A 79 -20.77 18.56 9.57
N HIS A 80 -20.14 18.10 10.65
CA HIS A 80 -20.84 17.69 11.86
C HIS A 80 -21.72 18.80 12.45
N GLN A 81 -21.20 20.03 12.49
CA GLN A 81 -21.98 21.18 12.95
C GLN A 81 -23.19 21.46 12.06
N GLN A 82 -23.03 21.39 10.75
CA GLN A 82 -24.12 21.60 9.78
C GLN A 82 -25.19 20.50 9.91
N VAL A 83 -24.76 19.24 10.04
CA VAL A 83 -25.67 18.10 10.20
C VAL A 83 -26.44 18.18 11.55
N LEU A 84 -25.81 18.67 12.62
CA LEU A 84 -26.49 18.93 13.88
C LEU A 84 -27.59 20.00 13.73
N GLN A 85 -27.30 21.09 13.00
CA GLN A 85 -28.29 22.11 12.70
C GLN A 85 -29.44 21.56 11.87
N GLN A 86 -29.13 20.79 10.83
CA GLN A 86 -30.11 20.11 10.00
C GLN A 86 -31.00 19.16 10.83
N LEU A 87 -30.40 18.32 11.68
CA LEU A 87 -31.18 17.43 12.56
C LEU A 87 -32.11 18.19 13.51
N SER A 88 -31.65 19.31 14.05
CA SER A 88 -32.49 20.16 14.90
C SER A 88 -33.67 20.73 14.13
N ALA A 89 -33.46 21.20 12.89
CA ALA A 89 -34.52 21.71 12.03
C ALA A 89 -35.52 20.61 11.66
N GLU A 90 -35.05 19.43 11.23
CA GLU A 90 -35.91 18.29 10.87
C GLU A 90 -36.69 17.77 12.09
N THR A 91 -36.14 17.89 13.31
CA THR A 91 -36.82 17.54 14.55
C THR A 91 -38.03 18.47 14.79
N LEU A 92 -37.85 19.78 14.55
CA LEU A 92 -38.94 20.76 14.66
C LEU A 92 -40.00 20.54 13.59
N VAL A 93 -39.58 20.27 12.34
CA VAL A 93 -40.48 19.96 11.23
C VAL A 93 -41.32 18.71 11.53
N LEU A 94 -40.68 17.66 12.04
CA LEU A 94 -41.42 16.44 12.43
C LEU A 94 -42.44 16.72 13.51
N LYS A 95 -42.06 17.40 14.59
CA LYS A 95 -42.95 17.74 15.70
C LYS A 95 -44.14 18.57 15.23
N GLU A 96 -43.91 19.55 14.36
CA GLU A 96 -44.98 20.38 13.79
C GLU A 96 -45.90 19.57 12.84
N SER A 97 -45.31 18.65 12.06
CA SER A 97 -46.08 17.75 11.19
C SER A 97 -46.93 16.76 11.99
N GLU A 98 -46.44 16.24 13.11
CA GLU A 98 -47.18 15.37 14.02
C GLU A 98 -48.40 16.11 14.58
N ARG A 99 -48.22 17.36 15.05
CA ARG A 99 -49.32 18.20 15.53
C ARG A 99 -50.34 18.47 14.44
N LYS A 100 -49.93 18.88 13.24
CA LYS A 100 -50.83 19.16 12.12
C LYS A 100 -51.61 17.92 11.66
N TRP A 101 -50.96 16.74 11.74
CA TRP A 101 -51.67 15.51 11.44
C TRP A 101 -52.74 15.16 12.48
N GLU A 102 -52.46 15.34 13.77
CA GLU A 102 -53.46 15.19 14.86
C GLU A 102 -54.64 16.12 14.68
N GLU A 103 -54.39 17.34 14.18
CA GLU A 103 -55.45 18.34 13.87
C GLU A 103 -56.15 18.04 12.52
N GLY A 104 -55.73 16.98 11.78
CA GLY A 104 -56.31 16.64 10.48
C GLY A 104 -55.91 17.57 9.32
N LEU A 105 -54.90 18.41 9.51
CA LEU A 105 -54.50 19.45 8.56
C LEU A 105 -53.53 18.94 7.47
N ILE A 106 -52.89 17.79 7.67
CA ILE A 106 -51.98 17.19 6.71
C ILE A 106 -52.30 15.71 6.50
N SER A 107 -51.89 15.17 5.35
CA SER A 107 -52.05 13.75 5.03
C SER A 107 -51.01 12.88 5.72
N VAL A 108 -51.32 11.60 5.90
CA VAL A 108 -50.34 10.58 6.38
C VAL A 108 -49.09 10.57 5.54
N PHE A 109 -49.20 10.80 4.24
CA PHE A 109 -48.04 10.84 3.32
C PHE A 109 -47.08 11.98 3.69
N GLN A 110 -47.58 13.16 3.98
CA GLN A 110 -46.78 14.32 4.42
C GLN A 110 -46.12 14.08 5.78
N LEU A 111 -46.79 13.43 6.70
CA LEU A 111 -46.20 13.03 7.99
C LEU A 111 -45.06 12.00 7.77
N MET A 112 -45.27 11.00 6.90
CA MET A 112 -44.24 10.01 6.58
C MET A 112 -43.01 10.63 5.91
N GLU A 113 -43.23 11.64 5.06
CA GLU A 113 -42.13 12.40 4.45
C GLU A 113 -41.31 13.13 5.53
N ALA A 114 -41.93 13.82 6.47
CA ALA A 114 -41.24 14.49 7.58
C ALA A 114 -40.46 13.47 8.45
N ARG A 115 -41.03 12.30 8.73
CA ARG A 115 -40.36 11.22 9.46
C ARG A 115 -39.13 10.68 8.71
N ASN A 116 -39.27 10.48 7.41
CA ASN A 116 -38.15 10.01 6.57
C ASN A 116 -37.00 11.03 6.54
N ARG A 117 -37.29 12.32 6.43
CA ARG A 117 -36.29 13.39 6.51
C ARG A 117 -35.55 13.39 7.86
N PHE A 118 -36.29 13.28 8.96
CA PHE A 118 -35.71 13.19 10.30
C PHE A 118 -34.79 11.96 10.46
N ILE A 119 -35.27 10.78 10.01
CA ILE A 119 -34.48 9.54 10.08
C ILE A 119 -33.19 9.67 9.24
N SER A 120 -33.28 10.24 8.04
CA SER A 120 -32.15 10.48 7.17
C SER A 120 -31.13 11.44 7.80
N ALA A 121 -31.59 12.55 8.40
CA ALA A 121 -30.71 13.49 9.10
C ALA A 121 -30.03 12.84 10.32
N LYS A 122 -30.74 11.97 11.05
CA LYS A 122 -30.17 11.21 12.18
C LYS A 122 -29.13 10.20 11.73
N ALA A 123 -29.38 9.50 10.63
CA ALA A 123 -28.43 8.56 10.04
C ALA A 123 -27.17 9.29 9.56
N GLU A 124 -27.33 10.46 8.96
CA GLU A 124 -26.23 11.29 8.49
C GLU A 124 -25.33 11.77 9.64
N LEU A 125 -25.93 12.16 10.77
CA LEU A 125 -25.16 12.51 11.98
C LEU A 125 -24.28 11.34 12.45
N VAL A 126 -24.81 10.12 12.45
CA VAL A 126 -24.04 8.92 12.83
C VAL A 126 -22.91 8.68 11.85
N ARG A 127 -23.19 8.81 10.55
CA ARG A 127 -22.18 8.66 9.50
C ARG A 127 -21.00 9.61 9.70
N VAL A 128 -21.30 10.90 9.87
CA VAL A 128 -20.28 11.94 10.05
C VAL A 128 -19.47 11.74 11.34
N ARG A 129 -20.11 11.34 12.44
CA ARG A 129 -19.40 11.00 13.68
C ARG A 129 -18.42 9.86 13.51
N LEU A 130 -18.85 8.76 12.88
CA LEU A 130 -17.98 7.61 12.62
C LEU A 130 -16.81 7.99 11.71
N GLN A 131 -17.06 8.82 10.71
CA GLN A 131 -16.02 9.33 9.81
C GLN A 131 -14.97 10.15 10.57
N ILE A 132 -15.39 11.06 11.46
CA ILE A 132 -14.48 11.84 12.31
C ILE A 132 -13.67 10.92 13.22
N GLU A 133 -14.30 9.94 13.88
CA GLU A 133 -13.60 8.99 14.74
C GLU A 133 -12.55 8.16 13.97
N MET A 134 -12.89 7.72 12.76
CA MET A 134 -11.95 7.01 11.90
C MET A 134 -10.75 7.88 11.55
N MET A 135 -10.98 9.14 11.17
CA MET A 135 -9.90 10.08 10.82
C MET A 135 -9.05 10.44 12.03
N MET A 136 -9.62 10.59 13.22
CA MET A 136 -8.86 10.80 14.46
C MET A 136 -7.96 9.59 14.79
N LYS A 137 -8.45 8.37 14.59
CA LYS A 137 -7.62 7.17 14.76
C LYS A 137 -6.50 7.08 13.74
N LEU A 138 -6.78 7.47 12.49
CA LEU A 138 -5.79 7.50 11.43
C LEU A 138 -4.70 8.56 11.71
N GLU A 139 -5.08 9.76 12.16
CA GLU A 139 -4.14 10.81 12.57
C GLU A 139 -3.27 10.33 13.74
N LYS A 140 -3.88 9.68 14.74
CA LYS A 140 -3.14 9.10 15.85
C LYS A 140 -2.14 8.03 15.39
N TYR A 141 -2.54 7.19 14.43
CA TYR A 141 -1.65 6.19 13.83
C TYR A 141 -0.44 6.84 13.15
N TYR A 142 -0.65 7.85 12.33
CA TYR A 142 0.46 8.57 11.69
C TYR A 142 1.40 9.23 12.70
N ARG A 143 0.89 9.66 13.84
CA ARG A 143 1.68 10.31 14.89
C ARG A 143 2.43 9.32 15.77
N GLN A 144 1.86 8.19 16.08
CA GLN A 144 2.36 7.23 17.09
C GLN A 144 2.81 5.89 16.50
N GLY A 145 2.50 5.60 15.24
CA GLY A 145 2.79 4.32 14.59
C GLY A 145 1.96 3.14 15.13
N THR A 146 0.85 3.39 15.86
CA THR A 146 0.00 2.35 16.43
C THR A 146 -1.48 2.70 16.32
N PHE A 147 -2.32 1.70 16.01
CA PHE A 147 -3.77 1.81 15.92
C PHE A 147 -4.50 1.67 17.29
N LEU A 148 -3.78 1.34 18.36
CA LEU A 148 -4.33 1.11 19.69
C LEU A 148 -4.15 2.30 20.62
#